data_4dba4d9755fc630748b776b9f21f7b73
#
_entry.id   4dba4d9755fc630748b776b9f21f7b73
#
_cell.length_a   1.000
_cell.length_b   1.000
_cell.length_c   1.000
_cell.angle_alpha   90.00
_cell.angle_beta   90.00
_cell.angle_gamma   90.00
#
_symmetry.space_group_name_H-M   'P 1'
#
loop_
_entity.id
_entity.type
_entity.pdbx_description
1 polymer ?
#
loop_
_entity_poly.entity_id
_entity_poly.type
_entity_poly.pdbx_seq_one_letter_code
_entity_poly.pdbx_strand_id
1 'polypeptide(L)'
;MEPIKKKAPRQGQQLPPLPVTAAKIGERIASEVFLEEGQKLLPQLQEFRRDMHQHPEIGLELPRTQKKVLEALKGLPLEIQVGQDLSSVVAVLRGGKRGPRPVSVLLRADMDALPVREQTGDPFASTNGLMHACGHDLHTAGLIGAVKLLCAQKEHLLGDVTFMFQPGEEGPGGALPMIEEGVLDAAGRRPIAAYGLHVGPQDRGTFHHISGPMMASSSNLKITVYGKGGHGSRPHDAIDPVAALGEIQMALQVALTRRFDANEPIVITVTNLRAGDGAINVIPDHAMLGATVRVLRDEKIEQVRQMVVEVASSVAASHRCTAKVDFEVLYSATKTNPRENQFAATLWGGMFGAENVIPMETPMMASEDFGGVLAQVPGTFMWFGTVNPDTPEHLREWNHSPLVRFDDSVLGDQAAALAAVAFERLAAEDAHPSPATRVMRSAVEGVE
;
A
#
# COMPACT_ATOMS: atom_id res chain seq x y z
N MET A 1 22.35 40.23 -26.27
CA MET A 1 21.23 39.33 -25.95
C MET A 1 21.31 39.00 -24.46
N GLU A 2 20.44 39.61 -23.67
CA GLU A 2 20.37 39.32 -22.21
C GLU A 2 19.81 37.92 -21.98
N PRO A 3 20.32 37.17 -21.01
CA PRO A 3 19.79 35.85 -20.70
C PRO A 3 18.42 35.96 -20.04
N ILE A 4 17.42 35.26 -20.60
CA ILE A 4 16.07 35.14 -20.06
C ILE A 4 16.19 34.51 -18.70
N LYS A 5 15.94 35.28 -17.62
CA LYS A 5 15.78 34.79 -16.25
C LYS A 5 14.55 33.89 -16.20
N LYS A 6 14.74 32.56 -16.18
CA LYS A 6 13.69 31.62 -15.83
C LYS A 6 13.20 31.95 -14.40
N LYS A 7 11.99 32.48 -14.27
CA LYS A 7 11.33 32.62 -12.97
C LYS A 7 11.23 31.22 -12.35
N ALA A 8 11.77 31.08 -11.14
CA ALA A 8 11.53 29.90 -10.33
C ALA A 8 10.02 29.66 -10.21
N PRO A 9 9.54 28.39 -10.22
CA PRO A 9 8.14 28.11 -10.03
C PRO A 9 7.72 28.71 -8.67
N ARG A 10 6.61 29.45 -8.67
CA ARG A 10 6.00 29.96 -7.45
C ARG A 10 5.77 28.76 -6.53
N GLN A 11 6.30 28.82 -5.31
CA GLN A 11 5.92 27.86 -4.26
C GLN A 11 4.40 27.74 -4.29
N GLY A 12 3.89 26.51 -4.51
CA GLY A 12 2.48 26.27 -4.61
C GLY A 12 1.80 26.78 -3.35
N GLN A 13 0.77 27.61 -3.51
CA GLN A 13 -0.09 28.00 -2.39
C GLN A 13 -0.62 26.70 -1.78
N GLN A 14 -0.23 26.42 -0.54
CA GLN A 14 -0.80 25.31 0.21
C GLN A 14 -2.31 25.60 0.31
N LEU A 15 -3.11 24.68 -0.21
CA LEU A 15 -4.56 24.76 -0.02
C LEU A 15 -4.88 24.69 1.48
N PRO A 16 -5.90 25.43 1.95
CA PRO A 16 -6.28 25.36 3.35
C PRO A 16 -6.64 23.92 3.74
N PRO A 17 -6.48 23.57 5.03
CA PRO A 17 -6.88 22.26 5.52
C PRO A 17 -8.36 21.97 5.21
N LEU A 18 -8.69 20.70 5.02
CA LEU A 18 -10.08 20.27 4.89
C LEU A 18 -10.75 20.34 6.26
N PRO A 19 -11.91 20.98 6.38
CA PRO A 19 -12.65 21.00 7.63
C PRO A 19 -13.29 19.62 7.88
N VAL A 20 -13.23 19.14 9.12
CA VAL A 20 -14.13 18.09 9.60
C VAL A 20 -15.46 18.78 9.91
N THR A 21 -16.52 18.36 9.21
CA THR A 21 -17.82 19.09 9.23
C THR A 21 -18.71 18.66 10.38
N ALA A 22 -18.35 17.58 11.11
CA ALA A 22 -19.22 16.90 12.06
C ALA A 22 -20.59 16.61 11.44
N ALA A 23 -20.55 16.02 10.24
CA ALA A 23 -21.73 15.71 9.45
C ALA A 23 -22.72 14.86 10.25
N LYS A 24 -24.02 15.04 9.98
CA LYS A 24 -25.09 14.43 10.78
C LYS A 24 -25.87 13.37 10.02
N ILE A 25 -26.27 12.36 10.78
CA ILE A 25 -27.25 11.35 10.42
C ILE A 25 -28.47 11.61 11.31
N GLY A 26 -29.50 12.25 10.77
CA GLY A 26 -30.58 12.80 11.56
C GLY A 26 -30.09 13.93 12.48
N GLU A 27 -30.31 13.77 13.80
CA GLU A 27 -29.84 14.75 14.80
C GLU A 27 -28.46 14.42 15.38
N ARG A 28 -27.95 13.18 15.17
CA ARG A 28 -26.68 12.69 15.72
C ARG A 28 -25.50 12.97 14.82
N ILE A 29 -24.31 13.12 15.40
CA ILE A 29 -23.05 13.19 14.64
C ILE A 29 -22.77 11.80 14.01
N ALA A 30 -22.40 11.79 12.72
CA ALA A 30 -22.22 10.56 11.95
C ALA A 30 -21.14 9.65 12.56
N SER A 31 -20.03 10.21 13.02
CA SER A 31 -18.94 9.45 13.64
C SER A 31 -19.38 8.71 14.91
N GLU A 32 -20.25 9.31 15.74
CA GLU A 32 -20.80 8.66 16.93
C GLU A 32 -21.72 7.47 16.54
N VAL A 33 -22.52 7.66 15.48
CA VAL A 33 -23.38 6.59 14.95
C VAL A 33 -22.52 5.42 14.46
N PHE A 34 -21.46 5.71 13.70
CA PHE A 34 -20.58 4.66 13.18
C PHE A 34 -19.82 3.93 14.28
N LEU A 35 -19.37 4.60 15.35
CA LEU A 35 -18.75 3.96 16.50
C LEU A 35 -19.71 2.97 17.19
N GLU A 36 -20.93 3.41 17.49
CA GLU A 36 -21.94 2.57 18.13
C GLU A 36 -22.30 1.36 17.25
N GLU A 37 -22.61 1.58 15.99
CA GLU A 37 -23.03 0.52 15.07
C GLU A 37 -21.84 -0.42 14.71
N GLY A 38 -20.61 0.11 14.64
CA GLY A 38 -19.40 -0.69 14.44
C GLY A 38 -19.19 -1.72 15.55
N GLN A 39 -19.40 -1.32 16.80
CA GLN A 39 -19.32 -2.24 17.95
C GLN A 39 -20.41 -3.32 17.91
N LYS A 40 -21.61 -3.01 17.40
CA LYS A 40 -22.66 -4.01 17.20
C LYS A 40 -22.32 -5.04 16.13
N LEU A 41 -21.52 -4.65 15.13
CA LEU A 41 -21.05 -5.56 14.07
C LEU A 41 -19.87 -6.42 14.51
N LEU A 42 -19.18 -6.09 15.61
CA LEU A 42 -17.94 -6.73 16.03
C LEU A 42 -17.99 -8.27 16.03
N PRO A 43 -19.00 -8.95 16.64
CA PRO A 43 -19.02 -10.41 16.64
C PRO A 43 -19.05 -11.02 15.24
N GLN A 44 -19.79 -10.41 14.32
CA GLN A 44 -19.88 -10.86 12.92
C GLN A 44 -18.57 -10.64 12.16
N LEU A 45 -17.89 -9.51 12.42
CA LEU A 45 -16.60 -9.20 11.78
C LEU A 45 -15.51 -10.14 12.29
N GLN A 46 -15.51 -10.48 13.57
CA GLN A 46 -14.59 -11.46 14.15
C GLN A 46 -14.80 -12.86 13.56
N GLU A 47 -16.05 -13.32 13.41
CA GLU A 47 -16.35 -14.60 12.75
C GLU A 47 -15.85 -14.61 11.30
N PHE A 48 -16.14 -13.53 10.56
CA PHE A 48 -15.67 -13.37 9.17
C PHE A 48 -14.14 -13.43 9.08
N ARG A 49 -13.43 -12.65 9.92
CA ARG A 49 -11.98 -12.59 9.99
C ARG A 49 -11.37 -13.95 10.32
N ARG A 50 -11.85 -14.63 11.37
CA ARG A 50 -11.30 -15.90 11.83
C ARG A 50 -11.47 -17.02 10.81
N ASP A 51 -12.57 -17.01 10.07
CA ASP A 51 -12.75 -17.96 8.97
C ASP A 51 -11.80 -17.66 7.78
N MET A 52 -11.53 -16.40 7.45
CA MET A 52 -10.47 -16.06 6.47
C MET A 52 -9.10 -16.53 6.96
N HIS A 53 -8.77 -16.27 8.23
CA HIS A 53 -7.50 -16.64 8.85
C HIS A 53 -7.22 -18.14 8.78
N GLN A 54 -8.25 -18.96 8.98
CA GLN A 54 -8.13 -20.42 8.88
C GLN A 54 -7.88 -20.94 7.48
N HIS A 55 -8.21 -20.15 6.45
CA HIS A 55 -8.17 -20.58 5.05
C HIS A 55 -7.46 -19.54 4.17
N PRO A 56 -6.22 -19.20 4.48
CA PRO A 56 -5.49 -18.19 3.71
C PRO A 56 -5.18 -18.67 2.29
N GLU A 57 -5.23 -17.74 1.36
CA GLU A 57 -4.85 -17.89 -0.05
C GLU A 57 -3.80 -16.85 -0.40
N ILE A 58 -2.95 -17.08 -1.40
CA ILE A 58 -1.83 -16.20 -1.76
C ILE A 58 -1.89 -15.73 -3.22
N GLY A 59 -1.33 -14.55 -3.48
CA GLY A 59 -1.18 -14.00 -4.83
C GLY A 59 -2.46 -13.42 -5.39
N LEU A 60 -2.65 -13.49 -6.70
CA LEU A 60 -3.76 -12.85 -7.41
C LEU A 60 -5.02 -13.71 -7.48
N GLU A 61 -4.89 -15.03 -7.34
CA GLU A 61 -5.99 -15.99 -7.43
C GLU A 61 -6.42 -16.45 -6.03
N LEU A 62 -7.49 -15.85 -5.50
CA LEU A 62 -8.06 -16.08 -4.18
C LEU A 62 -9.53 -16.47 -4.27
N PRO A 63 -9.88 -17.59 -4.92
CA PRO A 63 -11.28 -17.88 -5.26
C PRO A 63 -12.19 -18.07 -4.05
N ARG A 64 -11.68 -18.66 -2.95
CA ARG A 64 -12.44 -18.81 -1.71
C ARG A 64 -12.66 -17.48 -1.02
N THR A 65 -11.61 -16.67 -0.91
CA THR A 65 -11.67 -15.34 -0.28
C THR A 65 -12.60 -14.41 -1.07
N GLN A 66 -12.47 -14.36 -2.40
CA GLN A 66 -13.38 -13.59 -3.26
C GLN A 66 -14.84 -14.00 -3.05
N LYS A 67 -15.12 -15.31 -3.06
CA LYS A 67 -16.47 -15.83 -2.82
C LYS A 67 -16.99 -15.40 -1.46
N LYS A 68 -16.19 -15.47 -0.40
CA LYS A 68 -16.55 -15.07 0.95
C LYS A 68 -16.87 -13.57 1.03
N VAL A 69 -16.08 -12.73 0.37
CA VAL A 69 -16.37 -11.29 0.28
C VAL A 69 -17.71 -11.07 -0.44
N LEU A 70 -17.93 -11.69 -1.59
CA LEU A 70 -19.18 -11.58 -2.34
C LEU A 70 -20.41 -12.05 -1.53
N GLU A 71 -20.26 -13.12 -0.74
CA GLU A 71 -21.31 -13.59 0.17
C GLU A 71 -21.62 -12.56 1.27
N ALA A 72 -20.59 -11.90 1.83
CA ALA A 72 -20.79 -10.87 2.86
C ALA A 72 -21.43 -9.59 2.32
N LEU A 73 -21.27 -9.31 1.02
CA LEU A 73 -21.88 -8.16 0.32
C LEU A 73 -23.29 -8.46 -0.24
N LYS A 74 -23.71 -9.71 -0.23
CA LYS A 74 -24.99 -10.13 -0.82
C LYS A 74 -26.18 -9.42 -0.16
N GLY A 75 -27.07 -8.88 -0.99
CA GLY A 75 -28.29 -8.19 -0.57
C GLY A 75 -28.07 -6.73 -0.15
N LEU A 76 -26.86 -6.23 -0.13
CA LEU A 76 -26.58 -4.80 0.05
C LEU A 76 -26.82 -4.02 -1.26
N PRO A 77 -27.17 -2.71 -1.17
CA PRO A 77 -27.48 -1.88 -2.35
C PRO A 77 -26.22 -1.43 -3.10
N LEU A 78 -25.44 -2.37 -3.60
CA LEU A 78 -24.14 -2.18 -4.23
C LEU A 78 -24.16 -2.57 -5.71
N GLU A 79 -23.40 -1.83 -6.51
CA GLU A 79 -22.98 -2.24 -7.85
C GLU A 79 -21.65 -2.99 -7.69
N ILE A 80 -21.61 -4.28 -8.02
CA ILE A 80 -20.45 -5.15 -7.79
C ILE A 80 -19.84 -5.55 -9.13
N GLN A 81 -18.52 -5.42 -9.22
CA GLN A 81 -17.67 -5.90 -10.31
C GLN A 81 -16.61 -6.84 -9.71
N VAL A 82 -16.28 -7.90 -10.44
CA VAL A 82 -15.18 -8.82 -10.11
C VAL A 82 -14.08 -8.68 -11.15
N GLY A 83 -12.84 -8.94 -10.75
CA GLY A 83 -11.70 -8.91 -11.65
C GLY A 83 -11.82 -9.92 -12.77
N GLN A 84 -11.17 -9.65 -13.90
CA GLN A 84 -11.12 -10.55 -15.06
C GLN A 84 -9.96 -11.54 -14.91
N ASP A 85 -8.80 -11.04 -14.55
CA ASP A 85 -7.55 -11.82 -14.45
C ASP A 85 -7.06 -11.99 -13.00
N LEU A 86 -7.82 -11.50 -12.02
CA LEU A 86 -7.50 -11.58 -10.60
C LEU A 86 -8.76 -11.68 -9.73
N SER A 87 -8.63 -12.25 -8.55
CA SER A 87 -9.76 -12.42 -7.61
C SER A 87 -10.13 -11.13 -6.86
N SER A 88 -10.16 -9.99 -7.56
CA SER A 88 -10.57 -8.72 -6.97
C SER A 88 -12.09 -8.60 -6.88
N VAL A 89 -12.56 -7.74 -5.94
CA VAL A 89 -13.96 -7.31 -5.87
C VAL A 89 -13.98 -5.78 -5.75
N VAL A 90 -14.71 -5.14 -6.64
CA VAL A 90 -15.00 -3.71 -6.60
C VAL A 90 -16.47 -3.51 -6.36
N ALA A 91 -16.83 -2.81 -5.30
CA ALA A 91 -18.22 -2.51 -4.99
C ALA A 91 -18.43 -0.99 -4.95
N VAL A 92 -19.51 -0.50 -5.55
CA VAL A 92 -19.86 0.92 -5.54
C VAL A 92 -21.19 1.12 -4.84
N LEU A 93 -21.17 1.96 -3.80
CA LEU A 93 -22.38 2.44 -3.12
C LEU A 93 -22.75 3.81 -3.68
N ARG A 94 -23.95 3.90 -4.27
CA ARG A 94 -24.49 5.17 -4.76
C ARG A 94 -25.20 5.91 -3.63
N GLY A 95 -24.71 7.12 -3.29
CA GLY A 95 -25.32 7.93 -2.23
C GLY A 95 -26.70 8.47 -2.57
N GLY A 96 -27.60 8.51 -1.59
CA GLY A 96 -28.98 9.02 -1.77
C GLY A 96 -29.08 10.53 -1.97
N LYS A 97 -28.15 11.32 -1.39
CA LYS A 97 -28.10 12.79 -1.53
C LYS A 97 -27.05 13.28 -2.53
N ARG A 98 -26.57 12.42 -3.41
CA ARG A 98 -25.62 12.83 -4.44
C ARG A 98 -26.25 13.81 -5.43
N GLY A 99 -25.51 14.87 -5.73
CA GLY A 99 -25.91 15.85 -6.75
C GLY A 99 -25.83 15.29 -8.19
N PRO A 100 -26.15 16.08 -9.21
CA PRO A 100 -26.13 15.67 -10.61
C PRO A 100 -24.73 15.28 -11.13
N ARG A 101 -23.67 15.74 -10.44
CA ARG A 101 -22.28 15.34 -10.69
C ARG A 101 -21.65 14.83 -9.38
N PRO A 102 -21.99 13.61 -8.99
CA PRO A 102 -21.52 13.07 -7.71
C PRO A 102 -20.02 12.91 -7.72
N VAL A 103 -19.39 13.23 -6.60
CA VAL A 103 -18.01 12.86 -6.29
C VAL A 103 -17.98 11.49 -5.65
N SER A 104 -16.82 10.83 -5.66
CA SER A 104 -16.65 9.55 -4.97
C SER A 104 -15.40 9.54 -4.10
N VAL A 105 -15.40 8.67 -3.09
CA VAL A 105 -14.26 8.34 -2.23
C VAL A 105 -13.97 6.84 -2.40
N LEU A 106 -12.69 6.45 -2.39
CA LEU A 106 -12.27 5.05 -2.43
C LEU A 106 -11.78 4.61 -1.06
N LEU A 107 -12.25 3.42 -0.63
CA LEU A 107 -11.73 2.69 0.53
C LEU A 107 -11.13 1.37 0.06
N ARG A 108 -9.95 1.00 0.59
CA ARG A 108 -9.22 -0.21 0.18
C ARG A 108 -8.96 -1.17 1.34
N ALA A 109 -9.06 -2.44 1.06
CA ALA A 109 -8.45 -3.53 1.82
C ALA A 109 -7.82 -4.54 0.87
N ASP A 110 -6.67 -5.06 1.24
CA ASP A 110 -6.04 -6.22 0.65
C ASP A 110 -6.60 -7.52 1.23
N MET A 111 -6.39 -8.65 0.53
CA MET A 111 -7.05 -9.92 0.86
C MET A 111 -6.10 -11.13 0.89
N ASP A 112 -4.91 -11.03 0.34
CA ASP A 112 -3.97 -12.15 0.21
C ASP A 112 -3.22 -12.42 1.50
N ALA A 113 -2.59 -13.60 1.56
CA ALA A 113 -1.81 -14.09 2.68
C ALA A 113 -0.38 -14.40 2.23
N LEU A 114 0.42 -14.92 3.15
CA LEU A 114 1.83 -15.22 2.99
C LEU A 114 2.13 -16.73 3.06
N PRO A 115 3.19 -17.20 2.38
CA PRO A 115 3.68 -18.57 2.49
C PRO A 115 4.47 -18.77 3.81
N VAL A 116 3.81 -18.49 4.93
CA VAL A 116 4.33 -18.61 6.29
C VAL A 116 3.58 -19.73 7.00
N ARG A 117 4.31 -20.68 7.59
CA ARG A 117 3.70 -21.71 8.41
C ARG A 117 3.40 -21.15 9.80
N GLU A 118 2.13 -21.01 10.11
CA GLU A 118 1.67 -20.44 11.37
C GLU A 118 2.11 -21.28 12.59
N GLN A 119 2.49 -20.58 13.66
CA GLN A 119 2.93 -21.17 14.92
C GLN A 119 2.24 -20.52 16.14
N THR A 120 1.17 -19.77 15.95
CA THR A 120 0.47 -19.05 17.02
C THR A 120 -0.21 -19.99 17.99
N GLY A 121 -0.73 -21.14 17.54
CA GLY A 121 -1.53 -22.07 18.33
C GLY A 121 -2.93 -21.56 18.64
N ASP A 122 -3.40 -20.52 17.95
CA ASP A 122 -4.74 -19.98 18.13
C ASP A 122 -5.81 -20.97 17.63
N PRO A 123 -7.03 -20.97 18.22
CA PRO A 123 -8.09 -21.91 17.84
C PRO A 123 -8.51 -21.82 16.37
N PHE A 124 -8.23 -20.70 15.72
CA PHE A 124 -8.49 -20.44 14.32
C PHE A 124 -7.21 -20.36 13.46
N ALA A 125 -6.09 -20.89 13.97
CA ALA A 125 -4.83 -20.94 13.24
C ALA A 125 -4.97 -21.72 11.93
N SER A 126 -4.28 -21.25 10.91
CA SER A 126 -4.20 -21.90 9.61
C SER A 126 -3.44 -23.23 9.67
N THR A 127 -3.87 -24.20 8.89
CA THR A 127 -3.23 -25.53 8.81
C THR A 127 -2.71 -25.88 7.40
N ASN A 128 -2.92 -25.00 6.41
CA ASN A 128 -2.56 -25.26 5.01
C ASN A 128 -1.12 -24.83 4.63
N GLY A 129 -0.33 -24.37 5.60
CA GLY A 129 1.06 -23.91 5.38
C GLY A 129 1.19 -22.45 4.95
N LEU A 130 0.09 -21.73 4.88
CA LEU A 130 -0.02 -20.29 4.63
C LEU A 130 -0.51 -19.59 5.89
N MET A 131 -0.36 -18.26 5.99
CA MET A 131 -0.82 -17.47 7.13
C MET A 131 -1.15 -16.04 6.71
N HIS A 132 -2.23 -15.47 7.24
CA HIS A 132 -2.45 -14.03 7.22
C HIS A 132 -1.50 -13.30 8.20
N ALA A 133 -0.19 -13.45 7.97
CA ALA A 133 0.84 -12.91 8.84
C ALA A 133 1.05 -11.39 8.67
N CYS A 134 0.35 -10.76 7.71
CA CYS A 134 0.30 -9.31 7.54
C CYS A 134 -1.02 -8.67 8.00
N GLY A 135 -2.03 -9.51 8.35
CA GLY A 135 -3.29 -9.03 8.90
C GLY A 135 -4.33 -8.60 7.86
N HIS A 136 -4.20 -9.02 6.60
CA HIS A 136 -5.13 -8.66 5.52
C HIS A 136 -6.54 -9.24 5.75
N ASP A 137 -6.67 -10.27 6.55
CA ASP A 137 -7.94 -10.78 7.07
C ASP A 137 -8.68 -9.76 7.95
N LEU A 138 -7.95 -8.96 8.77
CA LEU A 138 -8.52 -7.84 9.51
C LEU A 138 -8.88 -6.68 8.56
N HIS A 139 -8.00 -6.39 7.58
CA HIS A 139 -8.28 -5.32 6.62
C HIS A 139 -9.57 -5.58 5.85
N THR A 140 -9.72 -6.79 5.32
CA THR A 140 -10.93 -7.22 4.61
C THR A 140 -12.16 -7.19 5.51
N ALA A 141 -12.07 -7.72 6.75
CA ALA A 141 -13.17 -7.70 7.69
C ALA A 141 -13.60 -6.27 8.08
N GLY A 142 -12.63 -5.38 8.34
CA GLY A 142 -12.88 -3.97 8.64
C GLY A 142 -13.56 -3.25 7.50
N LEU A 143 -13.12 -3.50 6.24
CA LEU A 143 -13.77 -2.92 5.07
C LEU A 143 -15.20 -3.46 4.86
N ILE A 144 -15.46 -4.75 5.07
CA ILE A 144 -16.83 -5.32 5.07
C ILE A 144 -17.71 -4.61 6.13
N GLY A 145 -17.16 -4.34 7.32
CA GLY A 145 -17.85 -3.54 8.34
C GLY A 145 -18.19 -2.14 7.84
N ALA A 146 -17.23 -1.43 7.25
CA ALA A 146 -17.44 -0.10 6.69
C ALA A 146 -18.50 -0.09 5.57
N VAL A 147 -18.49 -1.10 4.69
CA VAL A 147 -19.53 -1.28 3.67
C VAL A 147 -20.91 -1.35 4.31
N LYS A 148 -21.09 -2.20 5.34
CA LYS A 148 -22.38 -2.37 6.01
C LYS A 148 -22.84 -1.08 6.68
N LEU A 149 -21.95 -0.39 7.39
CA LEU A 149 -22.23 0.89 8.05
C LEU A 149 -22.67 1.96 7.05
N LEU A 150 -21.96 2.10 5.93
CA LEU A 150 -22.28 3.09 4.90
C LEU A 150 -23.56 2.73 4.12
N CYS A 151 -23.78 1.45 3.84
CA CYS A 151 -25.04 0.99 3.22
C CYS A 151 -26.26 1.31 4.09
N ALA A 152 -26.16 1.14 5.42
CA ALA A 152 -27.24 1.49 6.34
C ALA A 152 -27.53 3.01 6.37
N GLN A 153 -26.55 3.84 5.98
CA GLN A 153 -26.66 5.31 5.94
C GLN A 153 -26.68 5.88 4.52
N LYS A 154 -26.93 5.03 3.52
CA LYS A 154 -26.94 5.39 2.09
C LYS A 154 -27.70 6.68 1.78
N GLU A 155 -28.87 6.85 2.37
CA GLU A 155 -29.76 7.99 2.11
C GLU A 155 -29.20 9.33 2.63
N HIS A 156 -28.14 9.30 3.45
CA HIS A 156 -27.46 10.48 3.98
C HIS A 156 -26.15 10.80 3.24
N LEU A 157 -25.66 9.91 2.37
CA LEU A 157 -24.40 10.11 1.63
C LEU A 157 -24.53 11.17 0.54
N LEU A 158 -23.61 12.13 0.55
CA LEU A 158 -23.53 13.27 -0.39
C LEU A 158 -22.73 12.95 -1.67
N GLY A 159 -22.27 11.72 -1.83
CA GLY A 159 -21.54 11.22 -2.99
C GLY A 159 -21.49 9.69 -2.98
N ASP A 160 -20.68 9.12 -3.87
CA ASP A 160 -20.55 7.68 -4.02
C ASP A 160 -19.31 7.17 -3.24
N VAL A 161 -19.33 5.89 -2.83
CA VAL A 161 -18.18 5.23 -2.22
C VAL A 161 -17.80 4.00 -3.03
N THR A 162 -16.53 3.92 -3.43
CA THR A 162 -15.94 2.75 -4.09
C THR A 162 -15.17 1.96 -3.04
N PHE A 163 -15.47 0.67 -2.92
CA PHE A 163 -14.77 -0.28 -2.07
C PHE A 163 -13.91 -1.18 -2.93
N MET A 164 -12.60 -1.18 -2.66
CA MET A 164 -11.60 -1.94 -3.38
C MET A 164 -11.10 -3.08 -2.49
N PHE A 165 -11.52 -4.31 -2.80
CA PHE A 165 -11.01 -5.54 -2.18
C PHE A 165 -9.95 -6.12 -3.12
N GLN A 166 -8.71 -6.03 -2.70
CA GLN A 166 -7.54 -6.23 -3.54
C GLN A 166 -6.82 -7.54 -3.21
N PRO A 167 -6.57 -8.45 -4.16
CA PRO A 167 -5.65 -9.56 -4.01
C PRO A 167 -4.21 -9.14 -4.31
N GLY A 168 -3.22 -9.92 -3.85
CA GLY A 168 -1.85 -9.89 -4.37
C GLY A 168 -0.97 -8.74 -3.93
N GLU A 169 -1.20 -8.13 -2.76
CA GLU A 169 -0.32 -7.08 -2.21
C GLU A 169 1.09 -7.63 -1.93
N GLU A 170 1.20 -8.81 -1.36
CA GLU A 170 2.42 -9.42 -0.81
C GLU A 170 3.43 -9.93 -1.85
N GLY A 171 3.25 -9.65 -3.11
CA GLY A 171 4.20 -10.13 -4.10
C GLY A 171 3.95 -9.69 -5.52
N PRO A 172 2.89 -10.16 -6.19
CA PRO A 172 2.67 -9.83 -7.60
C PRO A 172 2.21 -8.38 -7.85
N GLY A 173 1.70 -7.68 -6.81
CA GLY A 173 1.21 -6.32 -6.92
C GLY A 173 -0.18 -6.26 -7.56
N GLY A 174 -1.24 -6.39 -6.76
CA GLY A 174 -2.62 -6.40 -7.26
C GLY A 174 -3.22 -5.03 -7.54
N ALA A 175 -2.68 -3.96 -6.94
CA ALA A 175 -3.24 -2.61 -7.12
C ALA A 175 -3.15 -2.12 -8.58
N LEU A 176 -2.01 -2.30 -9.25
CA LEU A 176 -1.84 -1.86 -10.64
C LEU A 176 -2.77 -2.60 -11.61
N PRO A 177 -2.88 -3.94 -11.60
CA PRO A 177 -3.88 -4.64 -12.41
C PRO A 177 -5.31 -4.17 -12.14
N MET A 178 -5.71 -3.93 -10.89
CA MET A 178 -7.04 -3.38 -10.59
C MET A 178 -7.23 -1.97 -11.14
N ILE A 179 -6.18 -1.14 -11.16
CA ILE A 179 -6.22 0.18 -11.79
C ILE A 179 -6.40 0.05 -13.31
N GLU A 180 -5.71 -0.88 -13.94
CA GLU A 180 -5.83 -1.19 -15.37
C GLU A 180 -7.23 -1.74 -15.73
N GLU A 181 -7.83 -2.54 -14.84
CA GLU A 181 -9.22 -3.01 -14.95
C GLU A 181 -10.26 -1.92 -14.62
N GLY A 182 -9.83 -0.71 -14.22
CA GLY A 182 -10.67 0.48 -14.09
C GLY A 182 -11.26 0.72 -12.72
N VAL A 183 -10.72 0.19 -11.62
CA VAL A 183 -11.22 0.42 -10.25
C VAL A 183 -11.35 1.90 -9.91
N LEU A 184 -10.44 2.76 -10.41
CA LEU A 184 -10.50 4.20 -10.16
C LEU A 184 -11.64 4.92 -10.88
N ASP A 185 -12.24 4.28 -11.87
CA ASP A 185 -13.35 4.85 -12.63
C ASP A 185 -14.67 4.09 -12.39
N ALA A 186 -14.70 3.11 -11.48
CA ALA A 186 -15.86 2.25 -11.20
C ALA A 186 -17.11 3.03 -10.79
N ALA A 187 -16.96 4.16 -10.09
CA ALA A 187 -18.07 5.06 -9.77
C ALA A 187 -18.49 5.98 -10.94
N GLY A 188 -17.87 5.83 -12.13
CA GLY A 188 -18.06 6.70 -13.30
C GLY A 188 -17.15 7.93 -13.32
N ARG A 189 -16.33 8.10 -12.31
CA ARG A 189 -15.31 9.17 -12.16
C ARG A 189 -14.24 8.77 -11.18
N ARG A 190 -13.06 9.38 -11.34
CA ARG A 190 -11.99 9.25 -10.35
C ARG A 190 -12.40 9.73 -8.98
N PRO A 191 -12.05 8.99 -7.92
CA PRO A 191 -12.30 9.42 -6.54
C PRO A 191 -11.57 10.73 -6.23
N ILE A 192 -12.21 11.56 -5.40
CA ILE A 192 -11.58 12.80 -4.89
C ILE A 192 -10.57 12.50 -3.77
N ALA A 193 -10.71 11.35 -3.13
CA ALA A 193 -9.78 10.85 -2.12
C ALA A 193 -9.80 9.32 -2.03
N ALA A 194 -8.68 8.74 -1.57
CA ALA A 194 -8.55 7.31 -1.31
C ALA A 194 -7.97 7.07 0.10
N TYR A 195 -8.52 6.08 0.83
CA TYR A 195 -8.11 5.77 2.20
C TYR A 195 -7.92 4.27 2.39
N GLY A 196 -6.87 3.92 3.17
CA GLY A 196 -6.60 2.59 3.63
C GLY A 196 -6.02 2.59 5.04
N LEU A 197 -6.18 1.48 5.75
CA LEU A 197 -5.56 1.22 7.04
C LEU A 197 -4.75 -0.07 6.95
N HIS A 198 -3.59 -0.09 7.60
CA HIS A 198 -2.78 -1.28 7.75
C HIS A 198 -2.62 -1.64 9.23
N VAL A 199 -2.91 -2.86 9.60
CA VAL A 199 -2.74 -3.32 10.99
C VAL A 199 -1.28 -3.63 11.28
N GLY A 200 -0.85 -3.35 12.52
CA GLY A 200 0.52 -3.60 12.94
C GLY A 200 0.67 -3.76 14.45
N PRO A 201 1.91 -4.01 14.92
CA PRO A 201 2.18 -4.33 16.31
C PRO A 201 2.21 -3.11 17.26
N GLN A 202 1.63 -1.99 16.84
CA GLN A 202 1.44 -0.82 17.69
C GLN A 202 0.33 -1.08 18.71
N ASP A 203 0.24 -0.21 19.71
CA ASP A 203 -0.78 -0.29 20.75
C ASP A 203 -2.18 -0.28 20.15
N ARG A 204 -3.03 -1.18 20.62
CA ARG A 204 -4.40 -1.37 20.16
C ARG A 204 -5.20 -0.07 20.16
N GLY A 205 -5.81 0.23 19.03
CA GLY A 205 -6.67 1.39 18.84
C GLY A 205 -5.91 2.70 18.54
N THR A 206 -4.58 2.64 18.34
CA THR A 206 -3.80 3.80 17.92
C THR A 206 -3.66 3.88 16.40
N PHE A 207 -3.62 5.10 15.86
CA PHE A 207 -3.41 5.38 14.45
C PHE A 207 -2.06 6.08 14.27
N HIS A 208 -1.19 5.53 13.43
CA HIS A 208 0.12 6.11 13.17
C HIS A 208 0.20 6.61 11.74
N HIS A 209 0.60 7.88 11.57
CA HIS A 209 0.53 8.56 10.29
C HIS A 209 1.73 9.45 10.01
N ILE A 210 1.98 9.72 8.75
CA ILE A 210 2.99 10.70 8.30
C ILE A 210 2.50 11.36 7.02
N SER A 211 2.78 12.65 6.84
CA SER A 211 2.48 13.36 5.60
C SER A 211 3.65 13.26 4.62
N GLY A 212 3.38 12.91 3.38
CA GLY A 212 4.41 12.68 2.36
C GLY A 212 4.83 11.21 2.27
N PRO A 213 6.11 10.90 2.02
CA PRO A 213 6.58 9.53 1.93
C PRO A 213 6.33 8.79 3.25
N MET A 214 5.58 7.68 3.17
CA MET A 214 5.26 6.82 4.30
C MET A 214 5.97 5.47 4.21
N MET A 215 5.93 4.85 3.02
CA MET A 215 6.61 3.59 2.74
C MET A 215 7.36 3.68 1.42
N ALA A 216 8.43 2.87 1.29
CA ALA A 216 9.29 2.91 0.12
C ALA A 216 8.66 2.26 -1.12
N SER A 217 9.19 2.61 -2.29
CA SER A 217 8.94 1.87 -3.53
C SER A 217 9.52 0.45 -3.45
N SER A 218 9.02 -0.43 -4.31
CA SER A 218 9.60 -1.76 -4.51
C SER A 218 10.16 -1.90 -5.91
N SER A 219 11.42 -2.35 -6.01
CA SER A 219 12.02 -2.70 -7.29
C SER A 219 12.90 -3.94 -7.14
N ASN A 220 12.90 -4.77 -8.18
CA ASN A 220 13.81 -5.89 -8.33
C ASN A 220 15.01 -5.50 -9.18
N LEU A 221 16.18 -5.89 -8.75
CA LEU A 221 17.43 -5.74 -9.51
C LEU A 221 18.03 -7.12 -9.76
N LYS A 222 18.34 -7.39 -11.03
CA LYS A 222 19.12 -8.54 -11.44
C LYS A 222 20.30 -8.08 -12.30
N ILE A 223 21.50 -8.48 -11.93
CA ILE A 223 22.71 -8.24 -12.71
C ILE A 223 23.27 -9.59 -13.14
N THR A 224 23.46 -9.78 -14.44
CA THR A 224 24.11 -10.96 -14.99
C THR A 224 25.43 -10.52 -15.62
N VAL A 225 26.53 -11.09 -15.14
CA VAL A 225 27.88 -10.85 -15.66
C VAL A 225 28.27 -12.00 -16.55
N TYR A 226 28.67 -11.72 -17.77
CA TYR A 226 29.11 -12.69 -18.76
C TYR A 226 30.62 -12.61 -18.95
N GLY A 227 31.26 -13.75 -18.90
CA GLY A 227 32.69 -13.93 -19.09
C GLY A 227 32.97 -15.06 -20.06
N LYS A 228 34.05 -15.81 -19.79
CA LYS A 228 34.46 -17.03 -20.54
C LYS A 228 34.91 -18.09 -19.55
N GLY A 229 34.21 -19.22 -19.53
CA GLY A 229 34.54 -20.33 -18.67
C GLY A 229 35.92 -20.95 -18.95
N GLY A 230 36.47 -21.63 -17.96
CA GLY A 230 37.77 -22.26 -18.08
C GLY A 230 38.14 -23.12 -16.87
N HIS A 231 39.35 -23.69 -16.91
CA HIS A 231 39.87 -24.48 -15.82
C HIS A 231 40.31 -23.61 -14.65
N GLY A 232 39.87 -23.89 -13.42
CA GLY A 232 40.15 -23.09 -12.22
C GLY A 232 41.63 -22.85 -11.92
N SER A 233 42.55 -23.78 -12.36
CA SER A 233 44.00 -23.59 -12.23
C SER A 233 44.62 -22.75 -13.36
N ARG A 234 43.85 -22.34 -14.39
CA ARG A 234 44.31 -21.55 -15.54
C ARG A 234 43.41 -20.30 -15.74
N PRO A 235 43.27 -19.44 -14.74
CA PRO A 235 42.37 -18.26 -14.81
C PRO A 235 42.79 -17.25 -15.91
N HIS A 236 44.06 -17.27 -16.32
CA HIS A 236 44.57 -16.40 -17.38
C HIS A 236 44.06 -16.79 -18.80
N ASP A 237 43.54 -18.01 -18.99
CA ASP A 237 42.92 -18.47 -20.23
C ASP A 237 41.40 -18.24 -20.26
N ALA A 238 40.82 -17.85 -19.12
CA ALA A 238 39.41 -17.58 -18.92
C ALA A 238 39.14 -16.05 -18.84
N ILE A 239 37.87 -15.71 -18.72
CA ILE A 239 37.37 -14.36 -18.28
C ILE A 239 36.41 -14.63 -17.14
N ASP A 240 36.84 -14.39 -15.92
CA ASP A 240 36.15 -14.85 -14.72
C ASP A 240 35.02 -13.85 -14.33
N PRO A 241 33.72 -14.24 -14.48
CA PRO A 241 32.61 -13.41 -14.10
C PRO A 241 32.34 -13.42 -12.59
N VAL A 242 32.88 -14.39 -11.84
CA VAL A 242 32.67 -14.50 -10.39
C VAL A 242 33.42 -13.41 -9.66
N ALA A 243 34.67 -13.17 -10.03
CA ALA A 243 35.49 -12.09 -9.48
C ALA A 243 34.84 -10.71 -9.78
N ALA A 244 34.40 -10.51 -11.03
CA ALA A 244 33.73 -9.28 -11.45
C ALA A 244 32.42 -9.05 -10.64
N LEU A 245 31.60 -10.10 -10.44
CA LEU A 245 30.34 -9.99 -9.68
C LEU A 245 30.59 -9.62 -8.22
N GLY A 246 31.61 -10.19 -7.58
CA GLY A 246 32.00 -9.86 -6.20
C GLY A 246 32.40 -8.39 -6.05
N GLU A 247 33.16 -7.86 -7.01
CA GLU A 247 33.53 -6.44 -7.02
C GLU A 247 32.34 -5.53 -7.32
N ILE A 248 31.44 -5.89 -8.23
CA ILE A 248 30.20 -5.16 -8.50
C ILE A 248 29.37 -5.00 -7.23
N GLN A 249 29.19 -6.09 -6.46
CA GLN A 249 28.44 -6.03 -5.19
C GLN A 249 29.02 -4.98 -4.23
N MET A 250 30.32 -4.96 -4.05
CA MET A 250 31.01 -4.01 -3.17
C MET A 250 30.95 -2.57 -3.71
N ALA A 251 31.19 -2.41 -5.03
CA ALA A 251 31.17 -1.13 -5.71
C ALA A 251 29.78 -0.45 -5.64
N LEU A 252 28.69 -1.21 -5.73
CA LEU A 252 27.34 -0.71 -5.57
C LEU A 252 27.11 -0.06 -4.19
N GLN A 253 27.59 -0.70 -3.11
CA GLN A 253 27.45 -0.15 -1.74
C GLN A 253 28.27 1.14 -1.57
N VAL A 254 29.48 1.21 -2.13
CA VAL A 254 30.31 2.41 -2.14
C VAL A 254 29.67 3.52 -2.96
N ALA A 255 29.19 3.21 -4.18
CA ALA A 255 28.55 4.18 -5.05
C ALA A 255 27.29 4.79 -4.42
N LEU A 256 26.47 3.98 -3.78
CA LEU A 256 25.25 4.41 -3.07
C LEU A 256 25.57 5.51 -2.05
N THR A 257 26.59 5.30 -1.21
CA THR A 257 26.97 6.26 -0.16
C THR A 257 27.73 7.48 -0.67
N ARG A 258 28.19 7.50 -1.94
CA ARG A 258 28.94 8.61 -2.53
C ARG A 258 28.15 9.43 -3.56
N ARG A 259 27.06 8.89 -4.11
CA ARG A 259 26.25 9.54 -5.15
C ARG A 259 24.92 10.09 -4.68
N PHE A 260 24.46 9.68 -3.48
CA PHE A 260 23.20 10.15 -2.91
C PHE A 260 23.41 10.85 -1.58
N ASP A 261 22.52 11.77 -1.24
CA ASP A 261 22.51 12.46 0.05
C ASP A 261 22.25 11.44 1.16
N ALA A 262 23.01 11.53 2.25
CA ALA A 262 22.83 10.65 3.41
C ALA A 262 21.45 10.78 4.09
N ASN A 263 20.75 11.91 3.87
CA ASN A 263 19.39 12.14 4.34
C ASN A 263 18.31 11.60 3.40
N GLU A 264 18.69 11.03 2.25
CA GLU A 264 17.77 10.35 1.34
C GLU A 264 17.94 8.83 1.46
N PRO A 265 17.13 8.14 2.29
CA PRO A 265 17.26 6.71 2.49
C PRO A 265 17.03 5.95 1.18
N ILE A 266 18.06 5.23 0.76
CA ILE A 266 18.03 4.32 -0.39
C ILE A 266 18.64 3.01 0.07
N VAL A 267 17.95 1.90 -0.19
CA VAL A 267 18.42 0.56 0.17
C VAL A 267 18.60 -0.26 -1.09
N ILE A 268 19.77 -0.88 -1.24
CA ILE A 268 20.05 -1.95 -2.19
C ILE A 268 20.58 -3.13 -1.38
N THR A 269 19.74 -4.16 -1.20
CA THR A 269 20.12 -5.37 -0.48
C THR A 269 20.27 -6.52 -1.47
N VAL A 270 21.50 -6.99 -1.62
CA VAL A 270 21.77 -8.20 -2.39
C VAL A 270 21.31 -9.42 -1.58
N THR A 271 20.36 -10.16 -2.13
CA THR A 271 19.74 -11.31 -1.48
C THR A 271 20.10 -12.63 -2.14
N ASN A 272 20.67 -12.57 -3.35
CA ASN A 272 21.00 -13.76 -4.13
C ASN A 272 22.29 -13.57 -4.93
N LEU A 273 23.19 -14.54 -4.82
CA LEU A 273 24.40 -14.65 -5.65
C LEU A 273 24.49 -16.08 -6.19
N ARG A 274 24.63 -16.22 -7.48
CA ARG A 274 24.75 -17.51 -8.17
C ARG A 274 25.86 -17.49 -9.20
N ALA A 275 26.71 -18.52 -9.16
CA ALA A 275 27.75 -18.71 -10.16
C ALA A 275 28.14 -20.19 -10.22
N GLY A 276 28.25 -20.75 -11.43
CA GLY A 276 28.65 -22.13 -11.69
C GLY A 276 27.63 -23.16 -11.18
N ASP A 277 27.88 -24.42 -11.54
CA ASP A 277 27.01 -25.58 -11.28
C ASP A 277 27.59 -26.53 -10.21
N GLY A 278 28.46 -26.02 -9.33
CA GLY A 278 29.01 -26.75 -8.18
C GLY A 278 30.38 -27.42 -8.40
N ALA A 279 30.93 -27.46 -9.61
CA ALA A 279 32.28 -27.96 -9.85
C ALA A 279 33.31 -26.90 -9.42
N ILE A 280 34.05 -27.16 -8.33
CA ILE A 280 34.97 -26.20 -7.70
C ILE A 280 36.23 -25.88 -8.52
N ASN A 281 36.55 -26.66 -9.52
CA ASN A 281 37.70 -26.50 -10.42
C ASN A 281 37.33 -25.91 -11.79
N VAL A 282 36.09 -25.42 -11.95
CA VAL A 282 35.57 -24.83 -13.20
C VAL A 282 35.21 -23.37 -12.97
N ILE A 283 35.80 -22.46 -13.75
CA ILE A 283 35.35 -21.07 -13.87
C ILE A 283 34.12 -21.06 -14.77
N PRO A 284 32.96 -20.56 -14.32
CA PRO A 284 31.75 -20.50 -15.14
C PRO A 284 31.86 -19.42 -16.23
N ASP A 285 30.94 -19.47 -17.21
CA ASP A 285 30.85 -18.44 -18.26
C ASP A 285 29.95 -17.25 -17.89
N HIS A 286 29.15 -17.39 -16.83
CA HIS A 286 28.35 -16.30 -16.29
C HIS A 286 28.18 -16.42 -14.77
N ALA A 287 27.84 -15.27 -14.15
CA ALA A 287 27.49 -15.17 -12.74
C ALA A 287 26.35 -14.14 -12.57
N MET A 288 25.51 -14.29 -11.54
CA MET A 288 24.30 -13.51 -11.36
C MET A 288 24.15 -13.01 -9.93
N LEU A 289 23.68 -11.77 -9.78
CA LEU A 289 23.27 -11.12 -8.55
C LEU A 289 21.78 -10.78 -8.64
N GLY A 290 21.05 -11.05 -7.55
CA GLY A 290 19.69 -10.58 -7.33
C GLY A 290 19.63 -9.69 -6.09
N ALA A 291 18.92 -8.57 -6.19
CA ALA A 291 18.80 -7.61 -5.11
C ALA A 291 17.40 -6.98 -5.07
N THR A 292 16.98 -6.53 -3.90
CA THR A 292 15.85 -5.62 -3.75
C THR A 292 16.32 -4.19 -3.64
N VAL A 293 15.57 -3.26 -4.24
CA VAL A 293 15.85 -1.82 -4.18
C VAL A 293 14.64 -1.10 -3.59
N ARG A 294 14.89 -0.20 -2.63
CA ARG A 294 13.88 0.61 -1.95
C ARG A 294 14.28 2.07 -1.98
N VAL A 295 13.35 2.95 -2.37
CA VAL A 295 13.51 4.41 -2.33
C VAL A 295 12.22 5.07 -1.84
N LEU A 296 12.33 6.17 -1.11
CA LEU A 296 11.17 6.93 -0.60
C LEU A 296 10.66 7.98 -1.60
N ARG A 297 11.40 8.26 -2.67
CA ARG A 297 11.06 9.24 -3.71
C ARG A 297 11.20 8.62 -5.07
N ASP A 298 10.11 8.49 -5.81
CA ASP A 298 10.09 7.86 -7.14
C ASP A 298 11.03 8.55 -8.12
N GLU A 299 11.26 9.88 -7.95
CA GLU A 299 12.18 10.67 -8.77
C GLU A 299 13.64 10.17 -8.66
N LYS A 300 13.95 9.38 -7.63
CA LYS A 300 15.27 8.78 -7.41
C LYS A 300 15.45 7.42 -8.06
N ILE A 301 14.36 6.73 -8.42
CA ILE A 301 14.42 5.39 -9.02
C ILE A 301 15.30 5.39 -10.27
N GLU A 302 15.09 6.36 -11.17
CA GLU A 302 15.89 6.46 -12.40
C GLU A 302 17.35 6.77 -12.11
N GLN A 303 17.66 7.62 -11.14
CA GLN A 303 19.05 7.92 -10.75
C GLN A 303 19.74 6.67 -10.16
N VAL A 304 19.03 5.88 -9.36
CA VAL A 304 19.55 4.62 -8.82
C VAL A 304 19.80 3.63 -9.95
N ARG A 305 18.86 3.47 -10.88
CA ARG A 305 19.02 2.60 -12.04
C ARG A 305 20.25 2.96 -12.87
N GLN A 306 20.42 4.25 -13.20
CA GLN A 306 21.57 4.73 -13.94
C GLN A 306 22.89 4.45 -13.22
N MET A 307 22.95 4.72 -11.90
CA MET A 307 24.11 4.39 -11.09
C MET A 307 24.44 2.88 -11.14
N VAL A 308 23.43 2.02 -11.01
CA VAL A 308 23.63 0.56 -11.06
C VAL A 308 24.17 0.12 -12.42
N VAL A 309 23.62 0.64 -13.52
CA VAL A 309 24.09 0.32 -14.88
C VAL A 309 25.54 0.76 -15.09
N GLU A 310 25.87 1.99 -14.68
CA GLU A 310 27.24 2.53 -14.81
C GLU A 310 28.25 1.72 -14.01
N VAL A 311 27.94 1.42 -12.72
CA VAL A 311 28.83 0.64 -11.84
C VAL A 311 29.02 -0.77 -12.39
N ALA A 312 27.92 -1.46 -12.70
CA ALA A 312 27.98 -2.83 -13.19
C ALA A 312 28.78 -2.94 -14.50
N SER A 313 28.54 -2.02 -15.46
CA SER A 313 29.21 -2.03 -16.74
C SER A 313 30.70 -1.70 -16.63
N SER A 314 31.07 -0.71 -15.80
CA SER A 314 32.45 -0.26 -15.64
C SER A 314 33.31 -1.32 -14.93
N VAL A 315 32.77 -1.92 -13.84
CA VAL A 315 33.48 -2.99 -13.12
C VAL A 315 33.60 -4.23 -13.98
N ALA A 316 32.52 -4.66 -14.64
CA ALA A 316 32.59 -5.82 -15.56
C ALA A 316 33.65 -5.61 -16.64
N ALA A 317 33.74 -4.42 -17.25
CA ALA A 317 34.73 -4.09 -18.28
C ALA A 317 36.17 -4.16 -17.74
N SER A 318 36.44 -3.77 -16.48
CA SER A 318 37.77 -3.90 -15.86
C SER A 318 38.23 -5.36 -15.76
N HIS A 319 37.29 -6.31 -15.67
CA HIS A 319 37.50 -7.74 -15.70
C HIS A 319 37.40 -8.38 -17.10
N ARG A 320 37.30 -7.59 -18.15
CA ARG A 320 37.05 -8.04 -19.54
C ARG A 320 35.70 -8.74 -19.71
N CYS A 321 34.80 -8.64 -18.74
CA CYS A 321 33.44 -9.15 -18.76
C CYS A 321 32.47 -8.13 -19.35
N THR A 322 31.24 -8.56 -19.61
CA THR A 322 30.09 -7.69 -19.89
C THR A 322 29.01 -7.90 -18.83
N ALA A 323 28.26 -6.84 -18.51
CA ALA A 323 27.15 -6.93 -17.57
C ALA A 323 25.82 -6.58 -18.25
N LYS A 324 24.77 -7.36 -17.94
CA LYS A 324 23.39 -7.03 -18.25
C LYS A 324 22.68 -6.69 -16.93
N VAL A 325 22.00 -5.54 -16.92
CA VAL A 325 21.21 -5.08 -15.77
C VAL A 325 19.73 -5.12 -16.15
N ASP A 326 18.97 -5.92 -15.42
CA ASP A 326 17.51 -5.95 -15.47
C ASP A 326 17.03 -5.27 -14.17
N PHE A 327 16.39 -4.11 -14.32
CA PHE A 327 15.86 -3.30 -13.20
C PHE A 327 14.36 -3.11 -13.42
N GLU A 328 13.56 -3.78 -12.60
CA GLU A 328 12.11 -3.81 -12.67
C GLU A 328 11.52 -3.02 -11.50
N VAL A 329 10.71 -2.01 -11.79
CA VAL A 329 9.93 -1.28 -10.76
C VAL A 329 8.61 -2.00 -10.60
N LEU A 330 8.36 -2.53 -9.40
CA LEU A 330 7.11 -3.24 -9.08
C LEU A 330 6.02 -2.22 -8.75
N TYR A 331 6.29 -1.30 -7.81
CA TYR A 331 5.37 -0.22 -7.45
C TYR A 331 6.09 0.99 -6.83
N SER A 332 5.41 2.12 -6.92
CA SER A 332 5.87 3.42 -6.44
C SER A 332 5.88 3.50 -4.91
N ALA A 333 6.59 4.50 -4.36
CA ALA A 333 6.53 4.81 -2.94
C ALA A 333 5.10 5.19 -2.51
N THR A 334 4.67 4.68 -1.35
CA THR A 334 3.41 5.07 -0.75
C THR A 334 3.54 6.46 -0.16
N LYS A 335 2.91 7.44 -0.83
CA LYS A 335 2.96 8.86 -0.45
C LYS A 335 1.58 9.33 -0.03
N THR A 336 1.44 9.71 1.23
CA THR A 336 0.19 10.29 1.74
C THR A 336 0.08 11.75 1.31
N ASN A 337 -1.11 12.16 0.91
CA ASN A 337 -1.41 13.56 0.64
C ASN A 337 -1.53 14.32 1.97
N PRO A 338 -0.75 15.42 2.20
CA PRO A 338 -0.75 16.12 3.48
C PRO A 338 -2.13 16.60 3.92
N ARG A 339 -2.98 17.00 2.99
CA ARG A 339 -4.32 17.53 3.27
C ARG A 339 -5.30 16.43 3.68
N GLU A 340 -5.28 15.30 2.97
CA GLU A 340 -6.11 14.15 3.29
C GLU A 340 -5.62 13.44 4.56
N ASN A 341 -4.29 13.40 4.78
CA ASN A 341 -3.70 12.86 6.00
C ASN A 341 -4.10 13.67 7.24
N GLN A 342 -3.99 15.01 7.18
CA GLN A 342 -4.43 15.88 8.28
C GLN A 342 -5.93 15.78 8.53
N PHE A 343 -6.74 15.65 7.48
CA PHE A 343 -8.19 15.48 7.59
C PHE A 343 -8.53 14.19 8.35
N ALA A 344 -7.99 13.05 7.92
CA ALA A 344 -8.23 11.76 8.58
C ALA A 344 -7.71 11.78 10.03
N ALA A 345 -6.50 12.31 10.26
CA ALA A 345 -5.94 12.43 11.61
C ALA A 345 -6.80 13.30 12.55
N THR A 346 -7.34 14.40 12.05
CA THR A 346 -8.24 15.28 12.83
C THR A 346 -9.56 14.56 13.15
N LEU A 347 -10.16 13.90 12.17
CA LEU A 347 -11.40 13.16 12.35
C LEU A 347 -11.23 12.02 13.35
N TRP A 348 -10.23 11.18 13.16
CA TRP A 348 -9.99 10.03 14.04
C TRP A 348 -9.52 10.45 15.43
N GLY A 349 -8.78 11.57 15.56
CA GLY A 349 -8.49 12.17 16.86
C GLY A 349 -9.75 12.63 17.61
N GLY A 350 -10.76 13.13 16.89
CA GLY A 350 -12.07 13.44 17.46
C GLY A 350 -12.89 12.22 17.85
N MET A 351 -12.71 11.08 17.14
CA MET A 351 -13.45 9.83 17.39
C MET A 351 -12.85 8.99 18.52
N PHE A 352 -11.53 8.86 18.54
CA PHE A 352 -10.81 7.88 19.35
C PHE A 352 -9.91 8.50 20.42
N GLY A 353 -9.82 9.85 20.48
CA GLY A 353 -8.89 10.59 21.30
C GLY A 353 -7.65 11.04 20.50
N ALA A 354 -7.29 12.33 20.67
CA ALA A 354 -6.17 12.92 19.94
C ALA A 354 -4.82 12.25 20.28
N GLU A 355 -4.69 11.72 21.49
CA GLU A 355 -3.53 10.98 21.97
C GLU A 355 -3.33 9.64 21.27
N ASN A 356 -4.38 9.09 20.66
CA ASN A 356 -4.34 7.83 19.92
C ASN A 356 -4.02 8.02 18.42
N VAL A 357 -3.85 9.27 17.97
CA VAL A 357 -3.45 9.57 16.59
C VAL A 357 -2.04 10.15 16.58
N ILE A 358 -1.08 9.29 16.32
CA ILE A 358 0.35 9.50 16.60
C ILE A 358 1.10 9.79 15.30
N PRO A 359 1.72 10.96 15.16
CA PRO A 359 2.58 11.23 14.02
C PRO A 359 3.85 10.36 14.08
N MET A 360 4.19 9.69 12.98
CA MET A 360 5.44 8.95 12.84
C MET A 360 6.60 9.91 12.61
N GLU A 361 7.73 9.67 13.26
CA GLU A 361 8.95 10.47 13.10
C GLU A 361 9.67 10.19 11.77
N THR A 362 9.61 8.95 11.31
CA THR A 362 10.31 8.48 10.11
C THR A 362 9.43 7.58 9.26
N PRO A 363 9.59 7.63 7.92
CA PRO A 363 8.95 6.67 7.03
C PRO A 363 9.55 5.27 7.19
N MET A 364 8.82 4.26 6.72
CA MET A 364 9.27 2.87 6.72
C MET A 364 9.90 2.50 5.36
N MET A 365 10.95 1.64 5.41
CA MET A 365 11.55 1.09 4.18
C MET A 365 10.85 -0.18 3.68
N ALA A 366 9.76 -0.64 4.35
CA ALA A 366 8.79 -1.55 3.80
C ALA A 366 8.05 -0.89 2.61
N SER A 367 7.37 -1.68 1.83
CA SER A 367 6.66 -1.21 0.63
C SER A 367 5.20 -1.68 0.65
N GLU A 368 4.34 -0.96 -0.07
CA GLU A 368 2.89 -1.16 -0.11
C GLU A 368 2.37 -0.71 -1.49
N ASP A 369 1.67 -1.58 -2.21
CA ASP A 369 1.26 -1.34 -3.58
C ASP A 369 0.05 -0.38 -3.71
N PHE A 370 -0.66 -0.09 -2.61
CA PHE A 370 -1.64 1.00 -2.54
C PHE A 370 -1.03 2.35 -2.90
N GLY A 371 0.30 2.47 -2.81
CA GLY A 371 1.07 3.58 -3.36
C GLY A 371 0.73 3.90 -4.81
N GLY A 372 0.40 2.88 -5.63
CA GLY A 372 -0.06 3.04 -7.01
C GLY A 372 -1.40 3.77 -7.14
N VAL A 373 -2.33 3.56 -6.21
CA VAL A 373 -3.59 4.31 -6.10
C VAL A 373 -3.30 5.74 -5.64
N LEU A 374 -2.50 5.92 -4.58
CA LEU A 374 -2.17 7.23 -4.03
C LEU A 374 -1.34 8.11 -4.97
N ALA A 375 -0.64 7.53 -5.93
CA ALA A 375 0.03 8.26 -7.01
C ALA A 375 -0.97 8.91 -7.99
N GLN A 376 -2.20 8.42 -8.08
CA GLN A 376 -3.22 8.87 -9.03
C GLN A 376 -4.41 9.57 -8.36
N VAL A 377 -4.63 9.33 -7.07
CA VAL A 377 -5.73 9.89 -6.27
C VAL A 377 -5.16 10.43 -4.97
N PRO A 378 -5.44 11.70 -4.58
CA PRO A 378 -5.06 12.18 -3.26
C PRO A 378 -5.63 11.26 -2.17
N GLY A 379 -4.84 10.97 -1.13
CA GLY A 379 -5.35 10.08 -0.10
C GLY A 379 -4.37 9.91 1.05
N THR A 380 -4.71 9.04 1.96
CA THR A 380 -3.83 8.64 3.05
C THR A 380 -3.92 7.16 3.36
N PHE A 381 -2.85 6.67 3.92
CA PHE A 381 -2.71 5.33 4.46
C PHE A 381 -2.13 5.47 5.86
N MET A 382 -2.66 4.75 6.84
CA MET A 382 -2.19 4.84 8.22
C MET A 382 -2.05 3.45 8.82
N TRP A 383 -1.08 3.30 9.72
CA TRP A 383 -0.99 2.10 10.53
C TRP A 383 -2.04 2.16 11.64
N PHE A 384 -2.64 1.00 11.92
CA PHE A 384 -3.64 0.84 12.96
C PHE A 384 -3.16 -0.23 13.96
N GLY A 385 -2.96 0.16 15.21
CA GLY A 385 -2.42 -0.68 16.25
C GLY A 385 -3.39 -1.77 16.69
N THR A 386 -2.86 -2.97 16.85
CA THR A 386 -3.65 -4.17 17.16
C THR A 386 -3.09 -5.01 18.32
N VAL A 387 -2.04 -4.54 18.99
CA VAL A 387 -1.44 -5.28 20.11
C VAL A 387 -1.95 -4.73 21.43
N ASN A 388 -2.28 -5.61 22.39
CA ASN A 388 -2.65 -5.19 23.73
C ASN A 388 -1.50 -4.33 24.32
N PRO A 389 -1.77 -3.09 24.78
CA PRO A 389 -0.76 -2.20 25.36
C PRO A 389 0.06 -2.83 26.51
N ASP A 390 -0.54 -3.76 27.25
CA ASP A 390 0.14 -4.48 28.34
C ASP A 390 1.17 -5.52 27.84
N THR A 391 1.22 -5.80 26.52
CA THR A 391 2.20 -6.72 25.95
C THR A 391 3.57 -6.04 25.93
N PRO A 392 4.61 -6.59 26.62
CA PRO A 392 5.95 -6.07 26.59
C PRO A 392 6.50 -5.99 25.14
N GLU A 393 7.23 -4.94 24.81
CA GLU A 393 7.73 -4.69 23.45
C GLU A 393 8.54 -5.86 22.87
N HIS A 394 9.37 -6.51 23.69
CA HIS A 394 10.17 -7.67 23.26
C HIS A 394 9.37 -8.94 22.98
N LEU A 395 8.05 -8.96 23.28
CA LEU A 395 7.11 -10.04 22.96
C LEU A 395 6.17 -9.65 21.82
N ARG A 396 6.29 -8.46 21.27
CA ARG A 396 5.49 -8.01 20.12
C ARG A 396 6.13 -8.49 18.84
N GLU A 397 5.46 -9.41 18.19
CA GLU A 397 5.89 -9.91 16.88
C GLU A 397 5.50 -8.93 15.77
N TRP A 398 6.43 -8.68 14.84
CA TRP A 398 6.13 -7.89 13.66
C TRP A 398 5.38 -8.71 12.61
N ASN A 399 4.69 -8.01 11.73
CA ASN A 399 4.09 -8.57 10.53
C ASN A 399 5.10 -9.50 9.83
N HIS A 400 4.61 -10.59 9.23
CA HIS A 400 5.34 -11.69 8.62
C HIS A 400 5.99 -12.68 9.60
N SER A 401 5.93 -12.46 10.92
CA SER A 401 6.34 -13.47 11.89
C SER A 401 5.32 -14.63 11.92
N PRO A 402 5.77 -15.90 12.03
CA PRO A 402 4.86 -17.03 12.22
C PRO A 402 4.13 -17.03 13.58
N LEU A 403 4.52 -16.14 14.48
CA LEU A 403 3.96 -15.98 15.83
C LEU A 403 3.13 -14.70 15.96
N VAL A 404 3.03 -13.86 14.91
CA VAL A 404 2.30 -12.59 14.99
C VAL A 404 0.82 -12.81 15.30
N ARG A 405 0.29 -11.98 16.19
CA ARG A 405 -1.13 -11.95 16.55
C ARG A 405 -1.67 -10.54 16.43
N PHE A 406 -2.81 -10.43 15.82
CA PHE A 406 -3.58 -9.20 15.74
C PHE A 406 -4.87 -9.34 16.54
N ASP A 407 -5.09 -8.42 17.47
CA ASP A 407 -6.31 -8.40 18.29
C ASP A 407 -7.51 -7.98 17.45
N ASP A 408 -8.42 -8.90 17.18
CA ASP A 408 -9.60 -8.65 16.36
C ASP A 408 -10.74 -7.90 17.07
N SER A 409 -10.55 -7.53 18.35
CA SER A 409 -11.47 -6.64 19.05
C SER A 409 -11.52 -5.22 18.46
N VAL A 410 -10.53 -4.85 17.67
CA VAL A 410 -10.45 -3.54 16.98
C VAL A 410 -11.34 -3.42 15.75
N LEU A 411 -11.94 -4.52 15.27
CA LEU A 411 -12.64 -4.53 13.97
C LEU A 411 -13.86 -3.59 13.93
N GLY A 412 -14.54 -3.40 15.07
CA GLY A 412 -15.63 -2.43 15.16
C GLY A 412 -15.15 -0.98 14.95
N ASP A 413 -14.03 -0.65 15.59
CA ASP A 413 -13.42 0.68 15.49
C ASP A 413 -12.81 0.92 14.09
N GLN A 414 -12.16 -0.09 13.51
CA GLN A 414 -11.63 -0.04 12.15
C GLN A 414 -12.74 0.22 11.12
N ALA A 415 -13.85 -0.51 11.22
CA ALA A 415 -15.01 -0.32 10.37
C ALA A 415 -15.61 1.09 10.51
N ALA A 416 -15.74 1.58 11.75
CA ALA A 416 -16.24 2.92 12.04
C ALA A 416 -15.31 4.01 11.50
N ALA A 417 -13.99 3.84 11.65
CA ALA A 417 -12.99 4.80 11.16
C ALA A 417 -13.06 4.93 9.63
N LEU A 418 -13.11 3.81 8.91
CA LEU A 418 -13.23 3.79 7.44
C LEU A 418 -14.57 4.37 6.97
N ALA A 419 -15.67 4.02 7.62
CA ALA A 419 -16.99 4.57 7.28
C ALA A 419 -17.05 6.08 7.51
N ALA A 420 -16.57 6.54 8.66
CA ALA A 420 -16.58 7.95 9.03
C ALA A 420 -15.73 8.80 8.08
N VAL A 421 -14.52 8.36 7.72
CA VAL A 421 -13.65 9.15 6.84
C VAL A 421 -14.26 9.33 5.45
N ALA A 422 -14.90 8.30 4.90
CA ALA A 422 -15.59 8.41 3.62
C ALA A 422 -16.81 9.34 3.71
N PHE A 423 -17.64 9.19 4.73
CA PHE A 423 -18.84 9.99 4.96
C PHE A 423 -18.50 11.47 5.15
N GLU A 424 -17.59 11.79 6.06
CA GLU A 424 -17.15 13.15 6.37
C GLU A 424 -16.41 13.80 5.19
N ARG A 425 -15.61 13.03 4.43
CA ARG A 425 -14.90 13.59 3.27
C ARG A 425 -15.85 13.99 2.15
N LEU A 426 -16.93 13.23 1.94
CA LEU A 426 -18.00 13.60 1.00
C LEU A 426 -18.75 14.83 1.47
N ALA A 427 -19.03 14.95 2.77
CA ALA A 427 -19.69 16.12 3.36
C ALA A 427 -18.80 17.38 3.28
N ALA A 428 -17.51 17.25 3.55
CA ALA A 428 -16.54 18.34 3.43
C ALA A 428 -16.42 18.87 1.99
N GLU A 429 -16.49 17.99 0.99
CA GLU A 429 -16.45 18.39 -0.42
C GLU A 429 -17.72 19.11 -0.85
N ASP A 430 -18.87 18.70 -0.33
CA ASP A 430 -20.15 19.40 -0.61
C ASP A 430 -20.19 20.80 0.00
N ALA A 431 -19.76 20.94 1.25
CA ALA A 431 -19.69 22.20 1.96
C ALA A 431 -18.60 23.15 1.39
N HIS A 432 -17.46 22.61 0.99
CA HIS A 432 -16.28 23.36 0.52
C HIS A 432 -15.69 22.74 -0.75
N PRO A 433 -16.36 22.88 -1.92
CA PRO A 433 -15.93 22.26 -3.16
C PRO A 433 -14.49 22.61 -3.53
N SER A 434 -13.70 21.60 -3.92
CA SER A 434 -12.36 21.77 -4.46
C SER A 434 -12.38 22.61 -5.75
N PRO A 435 -11.26 23.21 -6.19
CA PRO A 435 -11.21 23.94 -7.46
C PRO A 435 -11.70 23.11 -8.65
N ALA A 436 -11.38 21.81 -8.70
CA ALA A 436 -11.87 20.90 -9.74
C ALA A 436 -13.39 20.75 -9.68
N THR A 437 -13.96 20.57 -8.51
CA THR A 437 -15.41 20.45 -8.30
C THR A 437 -16.13 21.75 -8.57
N ARG A 438 -15.54 22.92 -8.23
CA ARG A 438 -16.10 24.25 -8.56
C ARG A 438 -16.21 24.45 -10.07
N VAL A 439 -15.16 24.14 -10.83
CA VAL A 439 -15.18 24.23 -12.29
C VAL A 439 -16.27 23.32 -12.88
N MET A 440 -16.46 22.13 -12.31
CA MET A 440 -17.53 21.23 -12.74
C MET A 440 -18.94 21.75 -12.41
N ARG A 441 -19.13 22.41 -11.28
CA ARG A 441 -20.43 22.99 -10.87
C ARG A 441 -20.77 24.22 -11.72
N SER A 442 -19.83 25.15 -11.93
CA SER A 442 -20.06 26.35 -12.74
C SER A 442 -20.37 26.07 -14.22
N ALA A 443 -19.90 24.96 -14.77
CA ALA A 443 -20.21 24.54 -16.13
C ALA A 443 -21.65 24.01 -16.29
N VAL A 444 -22.42 23.82 -15.21
CA VAL A 444 -23.85 23.45 -15.26
C VAL A 444 -24.74 24.67 -15.13
N GLU A 445 -24.35 25.65 -14.33
CA GLU A 445 -25.13 26.89 -14.10
C GLU A 445 -25.10 27.85 -15.31
N GLY A 446 -24.20 27.60 -16.27
CA GLY A 446 -24.12 28.40 -17.52
C GLY A 446 -24.84 27.80 -18.74
N VAL A 447 -25.68 26.79 -18.56
CA VAL A 447 -26.42 26.08 -19.62
C VAL A 447 -27.96 26.19 -19.42
N GLU A 448 -28.46 27.13 -18.58
CA GLU A 448 -29.89 27.52 -18.55
C GLU A 448 -30.13 28.85 -19.32
#